data_eee2f0bf1d5bf72a616dd64c9da3aeb9
#
_entry.id   eee2f0bf1d5bf72a616dd64c9da3aeb9
#
_cell.length_a   1.000
_cell.length_b   1.000
_cell.length_c   1.000
_cell.angle_alpha   90.00
_cell.angle_beta   90.00
_cell.angle_gamma   90.00
#
_symmetry.space_group_name_H-M   'P 1'
#
loop_
_entity.id
_entity.type
_entity.pdbx_description
1 polymer ?
#
loop_
_entity_poly.entity_id
_entity_poly.type
_entity_poly.pdbx_seq_one_letter_code
_entity_poly.pdbx_strand_id
1 'polypeptide(L)'
;MPWVATALEVDKGDRLIFASTGTWVDAFIPCTAEGYPAPLFYAFNHPPRVRDADRYFRLMGCIVADGKEPGTDDLDQAFPIGRSAQLIAQSTGMLFVFANDREGYYWNNWGQVQLAIQRIRP
;
A
#
# COMPACT_ATOMS: atom_id res chain seq x y z
N MET A 1 -1.05 4.11 13.28
CA MET A 1 -1.51 2.87 12.61
C MET A 1 -1.16 2.92 11.14
N PRO A 2 -0.47 1.92 10.62
CA PRO A 2 -0.04 1.94 9.22
C PRO A 2 -1.17 1.67 8.21
N TRP A 3 -2.28 1.08 8.65
CA TRP A 3 -3.42 0.80 7.80
C TRP A 3 -4.32 2.01 7.67
N VAL A 4 -4.68 2.36 6.44
CA VAL A 4 -5.60 3.46 6.18
C VAL A 4 -6.81 2.93 5.42
N ALA A 5 -7.99 3.06 6.02
CA ALA A 5 -9.24 2.71 5.36
C ALA A 5 -9.57 3.78 4.33
N THR A 6 -9.85 3.36 3.10
CA THR A 6 -10.22 4.30 2.04
C THR A 6 -11.71 4.60 2.02
N ALA A 7 -12.51 3.87 2.80
CA ALA A 7 -13.96 3.88 2.76
C ALA A 7 -14.54 3.40 1.41
N LEU A 8 -13.73 2.82 0.55
CA LEU A 8 -14.18 2.28 -0.73
C LEU A 8 -14.45 0.79 -0.59
N GLU A 9 -15.69 0.41 -0.78
CA GLU A 9 -16.08 -1.01 -0.88
C GLU A 9 -15.88 -1.49 -2.30
N VAL A 10 -15.33 -2.68 -2.43
CA VAL A 10 -14.95 -3.27 -3.70
C VAL A 10 -15.59 -4.65 -3.83
N ASP A 11 -16.11 -4.95 -5.01
CA ASP A 11 -16.60 -6.29 -5.32
C ASP A 11 -15.59 -7.02 -6.21
N LYS A 12 -15.48 -8.31 -5.99
CA LYS A 12 -14.66 -9.15 -6.87
C LYS A 12 -15.07 -8.92 -8.33
N GLY A 13 -14.09 -8.67 -9.18
CA GLY A 13 -14.31 -8.38 -10.60
C GLY A 13 -14.33 -6.90 -10.95
N ASP A 14 -14.44 -6.01 -9.96
CA ASP A 14 -14.34 -4.58 -10.22
C ASP A 14 -12.97 -4.23 -10.77
N ARG A 15 -12.93 -3.27 -11.70
CA ARG A 15 -11.66 -2.70 -12.15
C ARG A 15 -11.33 -1.51 -11.26
N LEU A 16 -10.13 -1.49 -10.74
CA LEU A 16 -9.63 -0.41 -9.91
C LEU A 16 -8.51 0.31 -10.65
N ILE A 17 -8.65 1.63 -10.75
CA ILE A 17 -7.66 2.49 -11.40
C ILE A 17 -7.17 3.47 -10.34
N PHE A 18 -5.87 3.45 -10.09
CA PHE A 18 -5.23 4.25 -9.05
C PHE A 18 -4.31 5.29 -9.67
N ALA A 19 -4.31 6.48 -9.12
CA ALA A 19 -3.33 7.52 -9.43
C ALA A 19 -3.00 8.28 -8.16
N SER A 20 -1.72 8.46 -7.86
CA SER A 20 -1.29 9.18 -6.67
C SER A 20 -0.32 10.30 -7.02
N THR A 21 -0.33 11.35 -6.19
CA THR A 21 0.56 12.48 -6.29
C THR A 21 1.11 12.82 -4.91
N GLY A 22 2.19 13.58 -4.87
CA GLY A 22 2.78 14.04 -3.63
C GLY A 22 4.04 13.29 -3.25
N THR A 23 4.63 13.73 -2.14
CA THR A 23 5.87 13.19 -1.60
C THR A 23 5.68 12.94 -0.12
N TRP A 24 6.11 11.79 0.33
CA TRP A 24 6.18 11.49 1.75
C TRP A 24 7.62 11.14 2.12
N VAL A 25 7.91 11.02 3.41
CA VAL A 25 9.28 10.88 3.89
C VAL A 25 9.37 9.70 4.84
N ASP A 26 10.32 8.81 4.55
CA ASP A 26 10.70 7.72 5.44
C ASP A 26 12.02 8.13 6.10
N ALA A 27 11.94 8.50 7.39
CA ALA A 27 13.04 9.08 8.16
C ALA A 27 13.58 10.35 7.48
N PHE A 28 14.61 10.24 6.67
CA PHE A 28 15.21 11.36 5.94
C PHE A 28 15.15 11.19 4.43
N ILE A 29 14.45 10.15 3.95
CA ILE A 29 14.41 9.80 2.53
C ILE A 29 13.06 10.23 1.94
N PRO A 30 13.01 11.34 1.18
CA PRO A 30 11.78 11.72 0.49
C PRO A 30 11.56 10.83 -0.73
N CYS A 31 10.32 10.48 -1.00
CA CYS A 31 9.95 9.69 -2.17
C CYS A 31 8.49 9.91 -2.55
N THR A 32 8.16 9.54 -3.76
CA THR A 32 6.76 9.47 -4.19
C THR A 32 6.14 8.17 -3.68
N ALA A 33 4.89 7.93 -4.05
CA ALA A 33 4.21 6.68 -3.72
C ALA A 33 4.89 5.43 -4.33
N GLU A 34 5.87 5.60 -5.25
CA GLU A 34 6.67 4.49 -5.77
C GLU A 34 7.65 3.94 -4.75
N GLY A 35 7.93 4.70 -3.68
CA GLY A 35 8.93 4.29 -2.71
C GLY A 35 10.36 4.37 -3.26
N TYR A 36 11.25 3.60 -2.68
CA TYR A 36 12.66 3.57 -3.09
C TYR A 36 13.24 2.17 -2.88
N PRO A 37 14.23 1.76 -3.70
CA PRO A 37 14.91 0.49 -3.48
C PRO A 37 15.85 0.61 -2.28
N ALA A 38 15.84 -0.39 -1.40
CA ALA A 38 16.78 -0.40 -0.28
C ALA A 38 18.11 -0.99 -0.69
N PRO A 39 19.23 -0.53 -0.09
CA PRO A 39 20.49 -1.24 -0.22
C PRO A 39 20.34 -2.69 0.24
N LEU A 40 21.03 -3.61 -0.42
CA LEU A 40 20.86 -5.05 -0.17
C LEU A 40 21.05 -5.41 1.32
N PHE A 41 22.10 -4.87 1.94
CA PHE A 41 22.38 -5.17 3.36
C PHE A 41 21.28 -4.62 4.27
N TYR A 42 20.68 -3.50 3.92
CA TYR A 42 19.59 -2.91 4.71
C TYR A 42 18.34 -3.76 4.59
N ALA A 43 17.98 -4.17 3.38
CA ALA A 43 16.82 -5.03 3.16
C ALA A 43 16.96 -6.37 3.87
N PHE A 44 18.17 -6.87 4.02
CA PHE A 44 18.44 -8.13 4.72
C PHE A 44 18.13 -8.04 6.21
N ASN A 45 18.46 -6.91 6.84
CA ASN A 45 18.29 -6.71 8.29
C ASN A 45 16.97 -6.04 8.64
N HIS A 46 16.39 -5.29 7.70
CA HIS A 46 15.20 -4.47 7.92
C HIS A 46 14.19 -4.65 6.79
N PRO A 47 13.63 -5.86 6.61
CA PRO A 47 12.74 -6.10 5.49
C PRO A 47 11.45 -5.28 5.61
N PRO A 48 10.89 -4.79 4.49
CA PRO A 48 9.58 -4.17 4.51
C PRO A 48 8.49 -5.22 4.78
N ARG A 49 7.27 -4.76 5.07
CA ARG A 49 6.15 -5.66 5.36
C ARG A 49 5.84 -6.61 4.22
N VAL A 50 5.92 -6.12 2.98
CA VAL A 50 5.71 -6.92 1.77
C VAL A 50 7.02 -7.01 1.01
N ARG A 51 7.76 -8.10 1.20
CA ARG A 51 9.09 -8.27 0.64
C ARG A 51 9.10 -8.31 -0.88
N ASP A 52 8.08 -8.94 -1.46
CA ASP A 52 8.01 -9.13 -2.90
C ASP A 52 7.80 -7.81 -3.66
N ALA A 53 7.47 -6.74 -2.96
CA ALA A 53 7.34 -5.44 -3.56
C ALA A 53 8.70 -4.80 -3.89
N ASP A 54 9.79 -5.29 -3.31
CA ASP A 54 11.18 -4.85 -3.54
C ASP A 54 11.46 -3.38 -3.28
N ARG A 55 10.51 -2.65 -2.71
CA ARG A 55 10.66 -1.22 -2.49
C ARG A 55 10.14 -0.83 -1.13
N TYR A 56 10.96 -0.08 -0.41
CA TYR A 56 10.51 0.54 0.83
C TYR A 56 9.57 1.70 0.52
N PHE A 57 8.59 1.86 1.35
CA PHE A 57 7.69 3.00 1.36
C PHE A 57 6.84 3.14 0.10
N ARG A 58 6.74 2.07 -0.70
CA ARG A 58 5.79 2.06 -1.80
C ARG A 58 4.37 2.03 -1.26
N LEU A 59 3.47 2.78 -1.89
CA LEU A 59 2.05 2.71 -1.56
C LEU A 59 1.51 1.36 -2.02
N MET A 60 0.93 0.64 -1.06
CA MET A 60 0.36 -0.69 -1.26
C MET A 60 -1.12 -0.66 -0.92
N GLY A 61 -1.86 -1.60 -1.47
CA GLY A 61 -3.27 -1.79 -1.14
C GLY A 61 -3.57 -3.23 -0.81
N CYS A 62 -4.65 -3.43 -0.08
CA CYS A 62 -5.24 -4.76 0.10
C CYS A 62 -6.75 -4.63 0.31
N ILE A 63 -7.46 -5.69 -0.07
CA ILE A 63 -8.91 -5.76 0.11
C ILE A 63 -9.17 -6.68 1.30
N VAL A 64 -9.78 -6.11 2.34
CA VAL A 64 -10.02 -6.80 3.61
C VAL A 64 -11.49 -7.18 3.67
N ALA A 65 -11.79 -8.44 4.00
CA ALA A 65 -13.15 -8.92 4.07
C ALA A 65 -14.01 -8.07 5.01
N ASP A 66 -15.26 -7.88 4.65
CA ASP A 66 -16.19 -7.06 5.43
C ASP A 66 -16.29 -7.57 6.88
N GLY A 67 -16.28 -6.62 7.82
CA GLY A 67 -16.38 -6.94 9.23
C GLY A 67 -15.10 -7.45 9.88
N LYS A 68 -14.01 -7.54 9.10
CA LYS A 68 -12.70 -7.99 9.59
C LYS A 68 -11.78 -6.80 9.80
N GLU A 69 -10.96 -6.85 10.83
CA GLU A 69 -9.87 -5.90 11.00
C GLU A 69 -8.69 -6.31 10.12
N PRO A 70 -7.96 -5.34 9.52
CA PRO A 70 -6.75 -5.68 8.76
C PRO A 70 -5.73 -6.35 9.67
N GLY A 71 -5.09 -7.39 9.13
CA GLY A 71 -4.09 -8.14 9.86
C GLY A 71 -2.97 -8.62 8.95
N THR A 72 -1.99 -9.31 9.53
CA THR A 72 -0.82 -9.79 8.79
C THR A 72 -1.17 -10.78 7.69
N ASP A 73 -2.27 -11.51 7.85
CA ASP A 73 -2.77 -12.44 6.83
C ASP A 73 -3.22 -11.70 5.56
N ASP A 74 -3.63 -10.44 5.67
CA ASP A 74 -4.02 -9.65 4.50
C ASP A 74 -2.82 -9.24 3.64
N LEU A 75 -1.61 -9.26 4.20
CA LEU A 75 -0.41 -8.88 3.46
C LEU A 75 -0.10 -9.83 2.31
N ASP A 76 -0.53 -11.08 2.40
CA ASP A 76 -0.34 -12.05 1.32
C ASP A 76 -1.15 -11.70 0.07
N GLN A 77 -2.19 -10.89 0.24
CA GLN A 77 -3.04 -10.43 -0.84
C GLN A 77 -2.78 -8.98 -1.23
N ALA A 78 -1.77 -8.36 -0.61
CA ALA A 78 -1.44 -6.97 -0.90
C ALA A 78 -0.88 -6.82 -2.31
N PHE A 79 -1.13 -5.66 -2.90
CA PHE A 79 -0.69 -5.34 -4.25
C PHE A 79 -0.07 -3.95 -4.27
N PRO A 80 0.91 -3.71 -5.18
CA PRO A 80 1.51 -2.38 -5.29
C PRO A 80 0.57 -1.43 -6.01
N ILE A 81 0.53 -0.20 -5.53
CA ILE A 81 -0.18 0.90 -6.18
C ILE A 81 0.84 1.86 -6.79
N GLY A 82 1.80 2.33 -5.97
CA GLY A 82 2.77 3.30 -6.42
C GLY A 82 2.10 4.58 -6.87
N ARG A 83 2.63 5.20 -7.93
CA ARG A 83 2.07 6.41 -8.52
C ARG A 83 0.86 6.14 -9.39
N SER A 84 0.78 4.98 -9.99
CA SER A 84 -0.38 4.57 -10.78
C SER A 84 -0.44 3.05 -10.89
N ALA A 85 -1.64 2.51 -10.97
CA ALA A 85 -1.85 1.09 -11.16
C ALA A 85 -3.26 0.85 -11.67
N GLN A 86 -3.44 -0.29 -12.33
CA GLN A 86 -4.75 -0.81 -12.67
C GLN A 86 -4.79 -2.30 -12.33
N LEU A 87 -5.89 -2.74 -11.77
CA LEU A 87 -6.05 -4.16 -11.47
C LEU A 87 -7.53 -4.51 -11.43
N ILE A 88 -7.78 -5.82 -11.50
CA ILE A 88 -9.12 -6.38 -11.29
C ILE A 88 -9.15 -6.91 -9.86
N ALA A 89 -10.16 -6.52 -9.10
CA ALA A 89 -10.29 -6.96 -7.70
C ALA A 89 -10.48 -8.46 -7.65
N GLN A 90 -9.65 -9.12 -6.84
CA GLN A 90 -9.67 -10.57 -6.69
C GLN A 90 -10.58 -11.04 -5.56
N SER A 91 -11.08 -10.11 -4.77
CA SER A 91 -11.97 -10.42 -3.64
C SER A 91 -12.90 -9.24 -3.37
N THR A 92 -13.90 -9.50 -2.54
CA THR A 92 -14.88 -8.50 -2.10
C THR A 92 -14.56 -8.04 -0.69
N GLY A 93 -14.58 -6.73 -0.46
CA GLY A 93 -14.33 -6.17 0.86
C GLY A 93 -14.01 -4.68 0.80
N MET A 94 -13.43 -4.21 1.89
CA MET A 94 -13.02 -2.81 2.04
C MET A 94 -11.56 -2.66 1.59
N LEU A 95 -11.29 -1.64 0.79
CA LEU A 95 -9.92 -1.33 0.39
C LEU A 95 -9.19 -0.57 1.49
N PHE A 96 -8.04 -1.08 1.88
CA PHE A 96 -7.10 -0.42 2.77
C PHE A 96 -5.80 -0.17 2.03
N VAL A 97 -5.11 0.89 2.41
CA VAL A 97 -3.81 1.23 1.84
C VAL A 97 -2.77 1.46 2.95
N PHE A 98 -1.51 1.30 2.61
CA PHE A 98 -0.41 1.49 3.56
C PHE A 98 0.90 1.75 2.82
N ALA A 99 1.84 2.38 3.52
CA ALA A 99 3.22 2.48 3.03
C ALA A 99 3.96 1.19 3.39
N ASN A 100 4.74 0.66 2.45
CA ASN A 100 5.45 -0.60 2.65
C ASN A 100 6.74 -0.36 3.45
N ASP A 101 6.62 -0.27 4.76
CA ASP A 101 7.73 -0.04 5.68
C ASP A 101 7.88 -1.23 6.62
N ARG A 102 8.96 -1.24 7.40
CA ARG A 102 9.17 -2.26 8.41
C ARG A 102 8.16 -2.07 9.54
N GLU A 103 7.61 -3.17 10.04
CA GLU A 103 6.70 -3.15 11.18
C GLU A 103 7.35 -2.47 12.37
N GLY A 104 6.65 -1.50 12.97
CA GLY A 104 7.15 -0.76 14.12
C GLY A 104 7.96 0.48 13.79
N TYR A 105 8.25 0.75 12.51
CA TYR A 105 9.09 1.87 12.09
C TYR A 105 8.30 3.03 11.49
N TYR A 106 6.97 3.01 11.57
CA TYR A 106 6.13 4.07 11.01
C TYR A 106 6.24 5.40 11.76
N TRP A 107 6.76 5.39 12.98
CA TRP A 107 6.90 6.58 13.82
C TRP A 107 7.85 7.63 13.23
N ASN A 108 8.79 7.22 12.35
CA ASN A 108 9.75 8.15 11.74
C ASN A 108 9.31 8.64 10.36
N ASN A 109 8.07 8.37 9.98
CA ASN A 109 7.53 8.73 8.67
C ASN A 109 6.67 9.98 8.79
N TRP A 110 6.72 10.83 7.76
CA TRP A 110 5.90 12.03 7.72
C TRP A 110 5.64 12.44 6.26
N GLY A 111 4.79 13.48 6.10
CA GLY A 111 4.34 13.87 4.79
C GLY A 111 3.12 13.06 4.37
N GLN A 112 2.66 13.30 3.14
CA GLN A 112 1.49 12.58 2.63
C GLN A 112 1.51 12.51 1.12
N VAL A 113 0.86 11.47 0.60
CA VAL A 113 0.50 11.37 -0.80
C VAL A 113 -1.02 11.44 -0.90
N GLN A 114 -1.51 11.91 -2.04
CA GLN A 114 -2.93 11.93 -2.35
C GLN A 114 -3.21 10.81 -3.35
N LEU A 115 -4.25 10.04 -3.07
CA LEU A 115 -4.61 8.88 -3.89
C LEU A 115 -6.02 9.10 -4.46
N ALA A 116 -6.10 9.03 -5.79
CA ALA A 116 -7.37 9.01 -6.50
C ALA A 116 -7.65 7.58 -6.95
N ILE A 117 -8.86 7.10 -6.72
CA ILE A 117 -9.27 5.75 -7.05
C ILE A 117 -10.55 5.82 -7.87
N GLN A 118 -10.54 5.15 -9.03
CA GLN A 118 -11.73 4.96 -9.83
C GLN A 118 -12.10 3.48 -9.81
N ARG A 119 -13.33 3.18 -9.42
CA ARG A 119 -13.86 1.83 -9.45
C ARG A 119 -14.83 1.71 -10.60
N ILE A 120 -14.64 0.74 -11.48
CA ILE A 120 -15.49 0.45 -12.61
C ILE A 120 -16.05 -0.96 -12.45
N ARG A 121 -17.35 -1.07 -12.36
CA ARG A 121 -18.02 -2.38 -12.25
C ARG A 121 -18.01 -3.09 -13.60
N PRO A 122 -17.92 -4.43 -13.59
CA PRO A 122 -17.97 -5.20 -14.82
C PRO A 122 -19.30 -5.10 -15.53
#